data_f0c1403c500209fd7b0bf3f0c434bf95
#
_entry.id   f0c1403c500209fd7b0bf3f0c434bf95
#
_cell.length_a   1.000
_cell.length_b   1.000
_cell.length_c   1.000
_cell.angle_alpha   90.00
_cell.angle_beta   90.00
_cell.angle_gamma   90.00
#
_symmetry.space_group_name_H-M   'P 1'
#
loop_
_entity.id
_entity.type
_entity.pdbx_description
1 polymer ?
#
loop_
_entity_poly.entity_id
_entity_poly.type
_entity_poly.pdbx_seq_one_letter_code
_entity_poly.pdbx_strand_id
1 'polypeptide(L)'
;MSDEIVYSYINDIAQRLKERRKYGRASLMVGSGFSKNALCKGMTNIQPPNWTELAEKMYDELYPLSSEWDKDQKEKWKNQRDIKTSGKNVTKLAEEYIANFDRDKMNTLIEQSIADDMFIPGELHKRLLKLD
;
A
#
# COMPACT_ATOMS: atom_id res chain seq x y z
N MET A 1 9.33 20.56 18.16
CA MET A 1 10.71 20.10 17.93
C MET A 1 11.38 21.15 17.06
N SER A 2 12.53 21.67 17.47
CA SER A 2 13.24 22.64 16.63
C SER A 2 13.85 21.92 15.43
N ASP A 3 13.93 22.58 14.28
CA ASP A 3 14.50 22.02 13.05
C ASP A 3 15.92 21.46 13.27
N GLU A 4 16.68 22.10 14.17
CA GLU A 4 18.03 21.71 14.54
C GLU A 4 18.11 20.29 15.17
N ILE A 5 17.12 19.93 15.99
CA ILE A 5 17.03 18.57 16.58
C ILE A 5 16.69 17.54 15.52
N VAL A 6 15.82 17.87 14.58
CA VAL A 6 15.45 16.97 13.47
C VAL A 6 16.65 16.69 12.57
N TYR A 7 17.44 17.70 12.23
CA TYR A 7 18.66 17.54 11.43
C TYR A 7 19.73 16.72 12.15
N SER A 8 19.84 16.83 13.47
CA SER A 8 20.75 16.00 14.26
C SER A 8 20.42 14.51 14.12
N TYR A 9 19.14 14.13 14.31
CA TYR A 9 18.71 12.74 14.15
C TYR A 9 18.89 12.22 12.71
N ILE A 10 18.63 13.03 11.70
CA ILE A 10 18.82 12.67 10.30
C ILE A 10 20.31 12.39 10.02
N ASN A 11 21.22 13.22 10.55
CA ASN A 11 22.65 13.03 10.41
C ASN A 11 23.13 11.75 11.10
N ASP A 12 22.64 11.45 12.29
CA ASP A 12 22.95 10.22 13.03
C ASP A 12 22.51 8.98 12.25
N ILE A 13 21.31 9.00 11.68
CA ILE A 13 20.80 7.92 10.84
C ILE A 13 21.66 7.75 9.60
N ALA A 14 21.97 8.86 8.90
CA ALA A 14 22.79 8.84 7.70
C ALA A 14 24.20 8.30 7.99
N GLN A 15 24.80 8.66 9.12
CA GLN A 15 26.10 8.15 9.53
C GLN A 15 26.07 6.64 9.79
N ARG A 16 25.04 6.14 10.50
CA ARG A 16 24.86 4.71 10.78
C ARG A 16 24.61 3.89 9.51
N LEU A 17 23.89 4.42 8.54
CA LEU A 17 23.69 3.79 7.24
C LEU A 17 25.01 3.66 6.45
N LYS A 18 25.94 4.62 6.62
CA LYS A 18 27.26 4.60 5.97
C LYS A 18 28.29 3.73 6.70
N GLU A 19 28.08 3.43 7.97
CA GLU A 19 29.00 2.61 8.75
C GLU A 19 28.93 1.14 8.33
N ARG A 20 30.00 0.63 7.70
CA ARG A 20 30.13 -0.79 7.30
C ARG A 20 30.64 -1.67 8.45
N ARG A 21 30.13 -1.51 9.65
CA ARG A 21 30.55 -2.32 10.80
C ARG A 21 29.93 -3.72 10.74
N LYS A 22 30.67 -4.72 11.24
CA LYS A 22 30.20 -6.11 11.31
C LYS A 22 28.95 -6.30 12.17
N TYR A 23 28.75 -5.43 13.15
CA TYR A 23 27.57 -5.40 14.03
C TYR A 23 27.03 -3.98 14.10
N GLY A 24 25.70 -3.84 14.18
CA GLY A 24 25.02 -2.54 14.32
C GLY A 24 24.76 -1.80 13.01
N ARG A 25 24.67 -2.51 11.88
CA ARG A 25 24.19 -1.92 10.63
C ARG A 25 22.74 -1.47 10.78
N ALA A 26 22.41 -0.30 10.26
CA ALA A 26 21.03 0.12 10.14
C ALA A 26 20.31 -0.72 9.11
N SER A 27 19.07 -1.12 9.42
CA SER A 27 18.18 -1.79 8.49
C SER A 27 17.07 -0.84 8.08
N LEU A 28 16.76 -0.80 6.79
CA LEU A 28 15.66 -0.03 6.28
C LEU A 28 14.47 -0.96 6.03
N MET A 29 13.36 -0.69 6.71
CA MET A 29 12.08 -1.36 6.45
C MET A 29 11.23 -0.48 5.53
N VAL A 30 10.82 -1.04 4.40
CA VAL A 30 10.01 -0.35 3.40
C VAL A 30 8.63 -0.98 3.36
N GLY A 31 7.60 -0.17 3.57
CA GLY A 31 6.20 -0.61 3.48
C GLY A 31 5.61 -0.45 2.07
N SER A 32 4.43 -1.03 1.85
CA SER A 32 3.70 -0.98 0.58
C SER A 32 3.44 0.43 0.05
N GLY A 33 3.32 1.42 0.94
CA GLY A 33 3.18 2.83 0.56
C GLY A 33 4.37 3.40 -0.21
N PHE A 34 5.56 2.79 -0.06
CA PHE A 34 6.74 3.21 -0.81
C PHE A 34 6.60 2.99 -2.31
N SER A 35 5.80 2.01 -2.73
CA SER A 35 5.48 1.72 -4.13
C SER A 35 4.81 2.88 -4.86
N LYS A 36 4.16 3.79 -4.12
CA LYS A 36 3.57 5.03 -4.67
C LYS A 36 4.60 5.96 -5.32
N ASN A 37 5.89 5.77 -5.05
CA ASN A 37 6.98 6.50 -5.68
C ASN A 37 7.43 5.89 -7.02
N ALA A 38 6.83 4.79 -7.46
CA ALA A 38 7.07 4.23 -8.78
C ALA A 38 6.51 5.12 -9.88
N LEU A 39 7.14 5.10 -11.04
CA LEU A 39 6.69 5.82 -12.23
C LEU A 39 5.92 4.87 -13.14
N CYS A 40 4.79 5.32 -13.68
CA CYS A 40 4.05 4.55 -14.66
C CYS A 40 4.71 4.65 -16.05
N LYS A 41 4.78 3.54 -16.76
CA LYS A 41 5.18 3.52 -18.17
C LYS A 41 4.07 4.14 -19.01
N GLY A 42 4.37 5.22 -19.72
CA GLY A 42 3.40 5.91 -20.58
C GLY A 42 2.78 7.16 -19.92
N MET A 43 1.75 7.71 -20.58
CA MET A 43 1.10 8.98 -20.17
C MET A 43 -0.04 8.81 -19.14
N THR A 44 -0.15 7.67 -18.48
CA THR A 44 -1.21 7.40 -17.51
C THR A 44 -0.75 7.70 -16.10
N ASN A 45 -1.56 8.44 -15.33
CA ASN A 45 -1.34 8.71 -13.90
C ASN A 45 -1.79 7.55 -13.00
N ILE A 46 -1.53 6.31 -13.41
CA ILE A 46 -1.82 5.14 -12.60
C ILE A 46 -0.74 5.02 -11.54
N GLN A 47 -1.14 4.77 -10.30
CA GLN A 47 -0.24 4.50 -9.18
C GLN A 47 -0.44 3.07 -8.67
N PRO A 48 0.61 2.43 -8.12
CA PRO A 48 0.45 1.16 -7.42
C PRO A 48 -0.57 1.31 -6.29
N PRO A 49 -1.46 0.32 -6.06
CA PRO A 49 -2.43 0.38 -4.99
C PRO A 49 -1.75 0.30 -3.61
N ASN A 50 -2.37 0.90 -2.62
CA ASN A 50 -2.05 0.65 -1.22
C ASN A 50 -2.99 -0.42 -0.64
N TRP A 51 -2.80 -0.77 0.64
CA TRP A 51 -3.64 -1.74 1.34
C TRP A 51 -5.12 -1.35 1.38
N THR A 52 -5.43 -0.06 1.52
CA THR A 52 -6.82 0.42 1.54
C THR A 52 -7.48 0.23 0.19
N GLU A 53 -6.81 0.60 -0.88
CA GLU A 53 -7.33 0.43 -2.25
C GLU A 53 -7.55 -1.05 -2.61
N LEU A 54 -6.68 -1.95 -2.15
CA LEU A 54 -6.86 -3.39 -2.32
C LEU A 54 -8.05 -3.89 -1.48
N ALA A 55 -8.17 -3.44 -0.24
CA ALA A 55 -9.29 -3.77 0.63
C ALA A 55 -10.63 -3.28 0.05
N GLU A 56 -10.65 -2.10 -0.54
CA GLU A 56 -11.82 -1.56 -1.23
C GLU A 56 -12.27 -2.45 -2.39
N LYS A 57 -11.34 -2.95 -3.19
CA LYS A 57 -11.65 -3.91 -4.27
C LYS A 57 -12.23 -5.22 -3.73
N MET A 58 -11.65 -5.77 -2.65
CA MET A 58 -12.21 -6.96 -1.99
C MET A 58 -13.63 -6.73 -1.50
N TYR A 59 -13.87 -5.58 -0.88
CA TYR A 59 -15.21 -5.22 -0.40
C TYR A 59 -16.22 -5.07 -1.52
N ASP A 60 -15.85 -4.39 -2.60
CA ASP A 60 -16.73 -4.13 -3.74
C ASP A 60 -17.11 -5.44 -4.48
N GLU A 61 -16.23 -6.44 -4.50
CA GLU A 61 -16.55 -7.76 -5.04
C GLU A 61 -17.43 -8.60 -4.09
N LEU A 62 -17.21 -8.52 -2.77
CA LEU A 62 -18.01 -9.21 -1.77
C LEU A 62 -19.41 -8.62 -1.64
N TYR A 63 -19.52 -7.31 -1.74
CA TYR A 63 -20.73 -6.54 -1.50
C TYR A 63 -20.98 -5.54 -2.65
N PRO A 64 -21.35 -6.02 -3.85
CA PRO A 64 -21.54 -5.14 -4.99
C PRO A 64 -22.59 -4.07 -4.73
N LEU A 65 -22.28 -2.84 -5.10
CA LEU A 65 -23.22 -1.72 -5.01
C LEU A 65 -24.36 -1.90 -6.01
N SER A 66 -25.60 -1.90 -5.53
CA SER A 66 -26.77 -1.93 -6.43
C SER A 66 -27.15 -0.54 -6.90
N SER A 67 -27.44 -0.42 -8.20
CA SER A 67 -27.95 0.81 -8.80
C SER A 67 -29.38 1.12 -8.33
N GLU A 68 -30.14 0.09 -7.92
CA GLU A 68 -31.55 0.19 -7.50
C GLU A 68 -31.70 0.69 -6.06
N TRP A 69 -30.62 0.73 -5.29
CA TRP A 69 -30.67 1.21 -3.91
C TRP A 69 -30.97 2.71 -3.83
N ASP A 70 -31.78 3.07 -2.84
CA ASP A 70 -32.03 4.47 -2.49
C ASP A 70 -30.77 5.13 -1.88
N LYS A 71 -30.88 6.43 -1.59
CA LYS A 71 -29.75 7.21 -1.05
C LYS A 71 -29.30 6.70 0.32
N ASP A 72 -30.23 6.32 1.20
CA ASP A 72 -29.91 5.87 2.55
C ASP A 72 -29.22 4.50 2.53
N GLN A 73 -29.65 3.61 1.64
CA GLN A 73 -29.02 2.30 1.43
C GLN A 73 -27.58 2.44 0.90
N LYS A 74 -27.36 3.33 -0.07
CA LYS A 74 -26.03 3.63 -0.61
C LYS A 74 -25.10 4.25 0.44
N GLU A 75 -25.63 5.11 1.29
CA GLU A 75 -24.87 5.71 2.38
C GLU A 75 -24.48 4.67 3.44
N LYS A 76 -25.39 3.79 3.82
CA LYS A 76 -25.09 2.66 4.72
C LYS A 76 -24.03 1.74 4.15
N TRP A 77 -24.11 1.41 2.87
CA TRP A 77 -23.11 0.60 2.17
C TRP A 77 -21.73 1.27 2.22
N LYS A 78 -21.67 2.58 1.92
CA LYS A 78 -20.43 3.35 1.96
C LYS A 78 -19.81 3.38 3.35
N ASN A 79 -20.62 3.61 4.39
CA ASN A 79 -20.16 3.62 5.77
C ASN A 79 -19.61 2.23 6.19
N GLN A 80 -20.26 1.15 5.80
CA GLN A 80 -19.78 -0.21 6.05
C GLN A 80 -18.48 -0.49 5.29
N ARG A 81 -18.35 -0.04 4.06
CA ARG A 81 -17.13 -0.11 3.26
C ARG A 81 -15.98 0.55 3.98
N ASP A 82 -16.16 1.80 4.40
CA ASP A 82 -15.11 2.57 5.11
C ASP A 82 -14.67 1.88 6.41
N ILE A 83 -15.59 1.28 7.15
CA ILE A 83 -15.28 0.53 8.38
C ILE A 83 -14.50 -0.76 8.05
N LYS A 84 -15.00 -1.58 7.13
CA LYS A 84 -14.40 -2.88 6.81
C LYS A 84 -13.06 -2.79 6.07
N THR A 85 -12.82 -1.71 5.33
CA THR A 85 -11.57 -1.47 4.62
C THR A 85 -10.52 -0.72 5.43
N SER A 86 -10.84 -0.30 6.65
CA SER A 86 -9.90 0.40 7.52
C SER A 86 -8.96 -0.56 8.26
N GLY A 87 -7.69 -0.20 8.33
CA GLY A 87 -6.59 -0.76 9.12
C GLY A 87 -6.78 -2.18 9.70
N LYS A 88 -7.31 -2.27 10.91
CA LYS A 88 -7.48 -3.53 11.65
C LYS A 88 -8.46 -4.53 11.00
N ASN A 89 -9.36 -4.07 10.15
CA ASN A 89 -10.41 -4.89 9.58
C ASN A 89 -10.00 -5.53 8.26
N VAL A 90 -8.93 -5.06 7.63
CA VAL A 90 -8.46 -5.57 6.32
C VAL A 90 -8.15 -7.07 6.36
N THR A 91 -7.53 -7.55 7.44
CA THR A 91 -7.23 -8.98 7.58
C THR A 91 -8.50 -9.83 7.62
N LYS A 92 -9.50 -9.39 8.39
CA LYS A 92 -10.81 -10.08 8.46
C LYS A 92 -11.54 -10.04 7.11
N LEU A 93 -11.45 -8.93 6.41
CA LEU A 93 -12.03 -8.79 5.07
C LEU A 93 -11.36 -9.74 4.08
N ALA A 94 -10.04 -9.89 4.15
CA ALA A 94 -9.29 -10.84 3.32
C ALA A 94 -9.66 -12.31 3.62
N GLU A 95 -9.84 -12.67 4.89
CA GLU A 95 -10.33 -13.97 5.30
C GLU A 95 -11.75 -14.23 4.76
N GLU A 96 -12.64 -13.24 4.89
CA GLU A 96 -14.00 -13.30 4.34
C GLU A 96 -14.00 -13.46 2.81
N TYR A 97 -13.12 -12.74 2.12
CA TYR A 97 -12.96 -12.84 0.67
C TYR A 97 -12.51 -14.23 0.23
N ILE A 98 -11.49 -14.80 0.90
CA ILE A 98 -11.01 -16.16 0.62
C ILE A 98 -12.09 -17.21 0.92
N ALA A 99 -12.87 -17.03 2.00
CA ALA A 99 -13.94 -17.94 2.35
C ALA A 99 -15.08 -17.95 1.32
N ASN A 100 -15.36 -16.83 0.67
CA ASN A 100 -16.44 -16.71 -0.32
C ASN A 100 -16.00 -17.07 -1.75
N PHE A 101 -14.75 -16.77 -2.12
CA PHE A 101 -14.27 -16.93 -3.49
C PHE A 101 -13.20 -18.00 -3.65
N ASP A 102 -12.31 -18.18 -2.74
CA ASP A 102 -11.11 -19.01 -2.65
C ASP A 102 -9.79 -18.23 -2.69
N ARG A 103 -8.68 -18.95 -2.50
CA ARG A 103 -7.33 -18.38 -2.47
C ARG A 103 -6.84 -17.93 -3.86
N ASP A 104 -7.21 -18.66 -4.88
CA ASP A 104 -6.77 -18.38 -6.25
C ASP A 104 -7.40 -17.09 -6.78
N LYS A 105 -8.66 -16.85 -6.44
CA LYS A 105 -9.33 -15.59 -6.74
C LYS A 105 -8.66 -14.42 -6.03
N MET A 106 -8.23 -14.59 -4.77
CA MET A 106 -7.47 -13.57 -4.03
C MET A 106 -6.13 -13.28 -4.72
N ASN A 107 -5.39 -14.30 -5.11
CA ASN A 107 -4.12 -14.14 -5.82
C ASN A 107 -4.32 -13.38 -7.13
N THR A 108 -5.33 -13.74 -7.90
CA THR A 108 -5.69 -13.05 -9.14
C THR A 108 -6.03 -11.57 -8.92
N LEU A 109 -6.78 -11.25 -7.87
CA LEU A 109 -7.10 -9.87 -7.50
C LEU A 109 -5.84 -9.07 -7.18
N ILE A 110 -4.90 -9.67 -6.44
CA ILE A 110 -3.63 -9.04 -6.09
C ILE A 110 -2.80 -8.80 -7.35
N GLU A 111 -2.62 -9.81 -8.19
CA GLU A 111 -1.85 -9.72 -9.44
C GLU A 111 -2.40 -8.63 -10.37
N GLN A 112 -3.71 -8.62 -10.58
CA GLN A 112 -4.37 -7.61 -11.41
C GLN A 112 -4.31 -6.19 -10.82
N SER A 113 -4.23 -6.09 -9.50
CA SER A 113 -4.18 -4.79 -8.80
C SER A 113 -2.80 -4.18 -8.83
N ILE A 114 -1.74 -5.00 -8.75
CA ILE A 114 -0.36 -4.51 -8.68
C ILE A 114 0.15 -4.10 -10.06
N ALA A 115 -0.18 -4.84 -11.13
CA ALA A 115 0.21 -4.56 -12.52
C ALA A 115 1.68 -4.11 -12.66
N ASP A 116 2.63 -4.88 -12.09
CA ASP A 116 4.06 -4.50 -11.94
C ASP A 116 4.72 -4.14 -13.27
N ASP A 117 4.32 -4.78 -14.36
CA ASP A 117 4.84 -4.53 -15.71
C ASP A 117 4.58 -3.11 -16.21
N MET A 118 3.62 -2.41 -15.60
CA MET A 118 3.28 -1.02 -15.90
C MET A 118 4.15 0.00 -15.18
N PHE A 119 5.00 -0.42 -14.25
CA PHE A 119 5.77 0.49 -13.40
C PHE A 119 7.28 0.34 -13.59
N ILE A 120 7.98 1.44 -13.36
CA ILE A 120 9.44 1.49 -13.27
C ILE A 120 9.85 2.16 -11.96
N PRO A 121 11.05 1.87 -11.44
CA PRO A 121 11.55 2.52 -10.23
C PRO A 121 11.58 4.05 -10.39
N GLY A 122 10.98 4.76 -9.44
CA GLY A 122 11.10 6.21 -9.34
C GLY A 122 12.41 6.65 -8.68
N GLU A 123 12.59 7.96 -8.54
CA GLU A 123 13.82 8.53 -8.00
C GLU A 123 14.13 8.04 -6.57
N LEU A 124 13.13 7.91 -5.70
CA LEU A 124 13.34 7.42 -4.34
C LEU A 124 13.79 5.96 -4.31
N HIS A 125 13.28 5.11 -5.19
CA HIS A 125 13.74 3.73 -5.34
C HIS A 125 15.23 3.67 -5.75
N LYS A 126 15.63 4.52 -6.69
CA LYS A 126 17.03 4.62 -7.15
C LYS A 126 17.97 5.12 -6.05
N ARG A 127 17.48 6.03 -5.20
CA ARG A 127 18.25 6.51 -4.05
C ARG A 127 18.50 5.43 -3.01
N LEU A 128 17.56 4.51 -2.79
CA LEU A 128 17.76 3.38 -1.90
C LEU A 128 18.96 2.51 -2.31
N LEU A 129 19.15 2.29 -3.61
CA LEU A 129 20.27 1.50 -4.13
C LEU A 129 21.63 2.16 -3.89
N LYS A 130 21.68 3.46 -3.57
CA LYS A 130 22.92 4.20 -3.28
C LYS A 130 23.30 4.16 -1.79
N LEU A 131 22.51 3.48 -0.96
CA LEU A 131 22.80 3.33 0.48
C LEU A 131 23.73 2.15 0.79
N ASP A 132 24.15 1.38 -0.20
CA ASP A 132 25.16 0.30 -0.08
C ASP A 132 26.60 0.81 0.01
#